data_1cc3eb9a29bcdcaf19f5a741a3a75899
#
_entry.id   1cc3eb9a29bcdcaf19f5a741a3a75899
#
_cell.length_a   1.000
_cell.length_b   1.000
_cell.length_c   1.000
_cell.angle_alpha   90.00
_cell.angle_beta   90.00
_cell.angle_gamma   90.00
#
_symmetry.space_group_name_H-M   'P 1'
#
loop_
_entity.id
_entity.type
_entity.pdbx_description
1 polymer ?
#
loop_
_entity_poly.entity_id
_entity_poly.type
_entity_poly.pdbx_seq_one_letter_code
_entity_poly.pdbx_strand_id
1 'polypeptide(L)'
;MGLKNRFIDLCNKHFSLLVLGGGSASFFLINIILKDYLHAENYGLYSIFITYISLLSSFGLLGFEQVIIRNAKITSNKIILSKSLLIPIIFSSLFVSILGSYLFINNYNISISIIFLISITFLVILTKLIFNLFRLMSKFTFSQIALNFWKLSLFFVLLILVLRKNVVNLEDVITTIFWSLVITMFMVFGLLKKVKFRSNLKAKRIFSQAILFLLSLITISLINFGDRFFIESRFGLEELGYYFFFINLFLFPFVLFQSYIGFKEIVSFKLSYNHNLLVQKLKSILKYSILFGIFLLSFSFFVDYLEFYSIDLFENLEMILMLIVLGVVKMVYSLLSSAMGAICDNKMLFKINLYSIISILILIPVIYYYSSTITITIMFLIVLWFIRCVIWYKQLLLYEN
;
A
#
# COMPACT_ATOMS: atom_id res chain seq x y z
N MET A 1 6.50 32.49 17.23
CA MET A 1 6.48 31.04 17.48
C MET A 1 7.81 30.65 18.12
N GLY A 2 7.85 30.30 19.41
CA GLY A 2 9.10 30.17 20.18
C GLY A 2 9.96 28.97 19.72
N LEU A 3 11.28 29.05 19.91
CA LEU A 3 12.26 28.00 19.61
C LEU A 3 11.83 26.60 20.11
N LYS A 4 11.19 26.53 21.27
CA LYS A 4 10.64 25.30 21.88
C LYS A 4 9.59 24.62 20.98
N ASN A 5 8.70 25.38 20.34
CA ASN A 5 7.67 24.82 19.46
C ASN A 5 8.29 24.33 18.14
N ARG A 6 9.30 25.03 17.61
CA ARG A 6 10.04 24.57 16.42
C ARG A 6 10.79 23.26 16.68
N PHE A 7 11.41 23.13 17.85
CA PHE A 7 12.12 21.92 18.23
C PHE A 7 11.16 20.73 18.41
N ILE A 8 10.02 20.93 19.07
CA ILE A 8 8.98 19.90 19.24
C ILE A 8 8.40 19.48 17.89
N ASP A 9 8.15 20.41 16.98
CA ASP A 9 7.65 20.11 15.62
C ASP A 9 8.71 19.35 14.80
N LEU A 10 9.99 19.71 14.93
CA LEU A 10 11.10 19.01 14.30
C LEU A 10 11.22 17.56 14.82
N CYS A 11 11.19 17.39 16.14
CA CYS A 11 11.22 16.06 16.78
C CYS A 11 10.01 15.21 16.36
N ASN A 12 8.81 15.77 16.36
CA ASN A 12 7.61 15.07 15.94
C ASN A 12 7.64 14.66 14.46
N LYS A 13 8.19 15.49 13.60
CA LYS A 13 8.36 15.19 12.17
C LYS A 13 9.38 14.08 11.94
N HIS A 14 10.52 14.12 12.60
CA HIS A 14 11.54 13.07 12.49
C HIS A 14 11.07 11.76 13.12
N PHE A 15 10.35 11.80 14.25
CA PHE A 15 9.81 10.61 14.87
C PHE A 15 8.75 9.92 14.00
N SER A 16 7.94 10.68 13.27
CA SER A 16 6.98 10.11 12.31
C SER A 16 7.68 9.36 11.15
N LEU A 17 8.83 9.87 10.70
CA LEU A 17 9.66 9.21 9.68
C LEU A 17 10.33 7.94 10.23
N LEU A 18 10.77 7.97 11.49
CA LEU A 18 11.33 6.78 12.16
C LEU A 18 10.28 5.67 12.31
N VAL A 19 9.05 6.01 12.70
CA VAL A 19 7.96 5.02 12.79
C VAL A 19 7.59 4.46 11.41
N LEU A 20 7.53 5.31 10.39
CA LEU A 20 7.30 4.86 9.01
C LEU A 20 8.42 3.95 8.52
N GLY A 21 9.67 4.40 8.63
CA GLY A 21 10.84 3.66 8.19
C GLY A 21 11.04 2.37 8.98
N GLY A 22 10.93 2.45 10.31
CA GLY A 22 11.05 1.30 11.20
C GLY A 22 9.98 0.24 10.95
N GLY A 23 8.71 0.64 10.83
CA GLY A 23 7.62 -0.30 10.53
C GLY A 23 7.76 -0.94 9.14
N SER A 24 8.20 -0.15 8.15
CA SER A 24 8.41 -0.67 6.79
C SER A 24 9.63 -1.60 6.72
N ALA A 25 10.75 -1.22 7.34
CA ALA A 25 11.93 -2.07 7.42
C ALA A 25 11.66 -3.36 8.20
N SER A 26 10.94 -3.28 9.31
CA SER A 26 10.52 -4.46 10.09
C SER A 26 9.69 -5.42 9.24
N PHE A 27 8.74 -4.89 8.47
CA PHE A 27 7.90 -5.71 7.58
C PHE A 27 8.69 -6.34 6.45
N PHE A 28 9.66 -5.62 5.89
CA PHE A 28 10.61 -6.13 4.91
C PHE A 28 11.43 -7.30 5.48
N LEU A 29 12.03 -7.09 6.65
CA LEU A 29 12.86 -8.12 7.30
C LEU A 29 12.05 -9.37 7.66
N ILE A 30 10.80 -9.22 8.15
CA ILE A 30 9.92 -10.36 8.40
C ILE A 30 9.71 -11.18 7.14
N ASN A 31 9.38 -10.53 6.03
CA ASN A 31 9.12 -11.23 4.78
C ASN A 31 10.33 -12.03 4.29
N ILE A 32 11.54 -11.52 4.54
CA ILE A 32 12.77 -12.24 4.20
C ILE A 32 12.98 -13.42 5.16
N ILE A 33 12.89 -13.19 6.48
CA ILE A 33 13.10 -14.23 7.49
C ILE A 33 12.09 -15.36 7.32
N LEU A 34 10.81 -15.05 7.15
CA LEU A 34 9.75 -16.06 7.04
C LEU A 34 9.93 -17.01 5.84
N LYS A 35 10.64 -16.58 4.79
CA LYS A 35 10.94 -17.46 3.65
C LYS A 35 11.77 -18.68 4.06
N ASP A 36 12.71 -18.52 4.99
CA ASP A 36 13.58 -19.61 5.43
C ASP A 36 12.94 -20.50 6.51
N TYR A 37 11.89 -20.00 7.19
CA TYR A 37 11.21 -20.71 8.28
C TYR A 37 9.86 -21.32 7.90
N LEU A 38 9.23 -20.86 6.83
CA LEU A 38 8.01 -21.44 6.29
C LEU A 38 8.33 -22.33 5.09
N HIS A 39 7.65 -23.48 4.98
CA HIS A 39 7.69 -24.26 3.75
C HIS A 39 7.23 -23.40 2.56
N ALA A 40 7.72 -23.68 1.35
CA ALA A 40 7.48 -22.88 0.15
C ALA A 40 5.98 -22.58 -0.08
N GLU A 41 5.12 -23.58 0.00
CA GLU A 41 3.66 -23.42 -0.13
C GLU A 41 3.07 -22.53 0.98
N ASN A 42 3.49 -22.72 2.24
CA ASN A 42 3.04 -21.90 3.37
C ASN A 42 3.52 -20.46 3.26
N TYR A 43 4.69 -20.23 2.69
CA TYR A 43 5.17 -18.87 2.39
C TYR A 43 4.37 -18.23 1.26
N GLY A 44 3.96 -19.00 0.26
CA GLY A 44 3.00 -18.56 -0.77
C GLY A 44 1.64 -18.20 -0.17
N LEU A 45 1.09 -19.02 0.74
CA LEU A 45 -0.13 -18.73 1.48
C LEU A 45 -0.01 -17.45 2.35
N TYR A 46 1.13 -17.27 3.00
CA TYR A 46 1.43 -16.04 3.73
C TYR A 46 1.43 -14.82 2.79
N SER A 47 2.07 -14.95 1.64
CA SER A 47 2.13 -13.89 0.62
C SER A 47 0.75 -13.45 0.14
N ILE A 48 -0.12 -14.44 -0.19
CA ILE A 48 -1.48 -14.14 -0.64
C ILE A 48 -2.32 -13.56 0.51
N PHE A 49 -2.14 -14.04 1.74
CA PHE A 49 -2.80 -13.51 2.93
C PHE A 49 -2.45 -12.03 3.17
N ILE A 50 -1.16 -11.67 3.12
CA ILE A 50 -0.72 -10.26 3.25
C ILE A 50 -1.25 -9.40 2.11
N THR A 51 -1.26 -9.93 0.90
CA THR A 51 -1.83 -9.26 -0.27
C THR A 51 -3.32 -9.00 -0.07
N TYR A 52 -4.04 -9.98 0.43
CA TYR A 52 -5.46 -9.93 0.69
C TYR A 52 -5.81 -8.88 1.77
N ILE A 53 -5.10 -8.90 2.90
CA ILE A 53 -5.24 -7.88 3.95
C ILE A 53 -4.98 -6.47 3.40
N SER A 54 -3.95 -6.30 2.57
CA SER A 54 -3.59 -5.03 1.95
C SER A 54 -4.70 -4.54 1.00
N LEU A 55 -5.26 -5.44 0.21
CA LEU A 55 -6.38 -5.18 -0.68
C LEU A 55 -7.64 -4.81 0.10
N LEU A 56 -8.02 -5.59 1.12
CA LEU A 56 -9.17 -5.29 1.97
C LEU A 56 -9.00 -3.99 2.76
N SER A 57 -7.79 -3.67 3.21
CA SER A 57 -7.47 -2.36 3.79
C SER A 57 -7.77 -1.22 2.82
N SER A 58 -7.51 -1.40 1.54
CA SER A 58 -7.76 -0.38 0.51
C SER A 58 -9.25 -0.23 0.19
N PHE A 59 -10.01 -1.32 0.15
CA PHE A 59 -11.45 -1.31 -0.12
C PHE A 59 -12.33 -1.12 1.11
N GLY A 60 -11.81 -1.38 2.30
CA GLY A 60 -12.58 -1.58 3.52
C GLY A 60 -13.61 -0.51 3.86
N LEU A 61 -13.38 0.70 3.39
CA LEU A 61 -14.29 1.82 3.57
C LEU A 61 -15.08 2.17 2.29
N LEU A 62 -15.03 1.36 1.23
CA LEU A 62 -15.80 1.54 -0.02
C LEU A 62 -15.79 2.99 -0.56
N GLY A 63 -14.63 3.66 -0.47
CA GLY A 63 -14.47 5.06 -0.91
C GLY A 63 -14.91 6.12 0.11
N PHE A 64 -15.56 5.77 1.22
CA PHE A 64 -15.94 6.73 2.26
C PHE A 64 -14.73 7.40 2.92
N GLU A 65 -13.55 6.78 2.89
CA GLU A 65 -12.29 7.36 3.34
C GLU A 65 -12.03 8.73 2.71
N GLN A 66 -12.17 8.82 1.39
CA GLN A 66 -11.94 10.07 0.66
C GLN A 66 -13.04 11.09 0.92
N VAL A 67 -14.28 10.63 1.12
CA VAL A 67 -15.38 11.50 1.54
C VAL A 67 -15.11 12.12 2.90
N ILE A 68 -14.55 11.35 3.84
CA ILE A 68 -14.10 11.86 5.15
C ILE A 68 -13.04 12.93 4.95
N ILE A 69 -11.98 12.65 4.19
CA ILE A 69 -10.85 13.56 3.96
C ILE A 69 -11.32 14.88 3.36
N ARG A 70 -12.28 14.86 2.41
CA ARG A 70 -12.78 16.06 1.73
C ARG A 70 -13.75 16.88 2.57
N ASN A 71 -14.57 16.24 3.41
CA ASN A 71 -15.68 16.91 4.09
C ASN A 71 -15.44 17.10 5.61
N ALA A 72 -14.34 16.60 6.17
CA ALA A 72 -13.97 16.81 7.56
C ALA A 72 -13.68 18.29 7.82
N LYS A 73 -14.32 18.84 8.88
CA LYS A 73 -13.97 20.18 9.38
C LYS A 73 -12.92 20.04 10.47
N ILE A 74 -11.79 20.68 10.28
CA ILE A 74 -10.67 20.65 11.21
C ILE A 74 -10.74 21.91 12.07
N THR A 75 -10.84 21.74 13.38
CA THR A 75 -10.67 22.81 14.38
C THR A 75 -9.39 22.51 15.17
N SER A 76 -8.82 23.51 15.82
CA SER A 76 -7.48 23.52 16.43
C SER A 76 -7.01 22.22 17.12
N ASN A 77 -7.92 21.32 17.53
CA ASN A 77 -7.55 20.03 18.15
C ASN A 77 -8.60 18.92 17.99
N LYS A 78 -9.62 19.13 17.12
CA LYS A 78 -10.75 18.19 16.96
C LYS A 78 -11.10 18.07 15.48
N ILE A 79 -11.54 16.89 15.09
CA ILE A 79 -12.18 16.67 13.78
C ILE A 79 -13.68 16.60 14.00
N ILE A 80 -14.41 17.33 13.17
CA ILE A 80 -15.87 17.26 13.14
C ILE A 80 -16.26 16.55 11.84
N LEU A 81 -16.84 15.37 12.00
CA LEU A 81 -17.39 14.56 10.93
C LEU A 81 -18.91 14.70 10.84
N SER A 82 -19.46 14.39 9.68
CA SER A 82 -20.90 14.27 9.53
C SER A 82 -21.41 13.03 10.24
N LYS A 83 -22.51 13.16 10.99
CA LYS A 83 -23.21 12.00 11.59
C LYS A 83 -23.63 10.98 10.54
N SER A 84 -24.01 11.45 9.34
CA SER A 84 -24.41 10.60 8.21
C SER A 84 -23.30 9.68 7.69
N LEU A 85 -22.04 9.89 8.09
CA LEU A 85 -20.90 9.04 7.71
C LEU A 85 -20.69 7.86 8.66
N LEU A 86 -21.21 7.91 9.88
CA LEU A 86 -20.93 6.91 10.91
C LEU A 86 -21.45 5.51 10.51
N ILE A 87 -22.72 5.44 10.12
CA ILE A 87 -23.35 4.18 9.70
C ILE A 87 -22.67 3.60 8.45
N PRO A 88 -22.46 4.37 7.34
CA PRO A 88 -21.73 3.86 6.17
C PRO A 88 -20.33 3.35 6.47
N ILE A 89 -19.57 4.02 7.35
CA ILE A 89 -18.22 3.60 7.74
C ILE A 89 -18.25 2.24 8.45
N ILE A 90 -19.11 2.09 9.47
CA ILE A 90 -19.21 0.84 10.23
C ILE A 90 -19.72 -0.28 9.31
N PHE A 91 -20.79 -0.01 8.56
CA PHE A 91 -21.37 -1.01 7.65
C PHE A 91 -20.37 -1.46 6.59
N SER A 92 -19.69 -0.52 5.90
CA SER A 92 -18.72 -0.87 4.87
C SER A 92 -17.55 -1.67 5.42
N SER A 93 -17.00 -1.28 6.60
CA SER A 93 -15.88 -2.01 7.21
C SER A 93 -16.28 -3.43 7.63
N LEU A 94 -17.45 -3.62 8.23
CA LEU A 94 -17.95 -4.95 8.59
C LEU A 94 -18.28 -5.78 7.34
N PHE A 95 -19.00 -5.20 6.38
CA PHE A 95 -19.38 -5.89 5.15
C PHE A 95 -18.14 -6.40 4.39
N VAL A 96 -17.15 -5.53 4.19
CA VAL A 96 -15.91 -5.91 3.48
C VAL A 96 -15.11 -6.94 4.29
N SER A 97 -15.08 -6.83 5.63
CA SER A 97 -14.39 -7.82 6.47
C SER A 97 -15.05 -9.19 6.40
N ILE A 98 -16.39 -9.27 6.45
CA ILE A 98 -17.14 -10.53 6.40
C ILE A 98 -17.00 -11.15 5.00
N LEU A 99 -17.31 -10.39 3.95
CA LEU A 99 -17.25 -10.87 2.57
C LEU A 99 -15.82 -11.29 2.21
N GLY A 100 -14.85 -10.44 2.57
CA GLY A 100 -13.46 -10.73 2.34
C GLY A 100 -13.03 -12.02 3.05
N SER A 101 -13.22 -12.15 4.34
CA SER A 101 -12.81 -13.36 5.08
C SER A 101 -13.51 -14.63 4.57
N TYR A 102 -14.78 -14.53 4.17
CA TYR A 102 -15.50 -15.64 3.56
C TYR A 102 -14.86 -16.08 2.24
N LEU A 103 -14.57 -15.13 1.33
CA LEU A 103 -13.91 -15.44 0.06
C LEU A 103 -12.52 -16.03 0.26
N PHE A 104 -11.78 -15.56 1.26
CA PHE A 104 -10.44 -16.06 1.54
C PHE A 104 -10.48 -17.52 2.02
N ILE A 105 -11.34 -17.86 2.99
CA ILE A 105 -11.45 -19.25 3.50
C ILE A 105 -11.98 -20.19 2.40
N ASN A 106 -12.91 -19.73 1.58
CA ASN A 106 -13.47 -20.56 0.53
C ASN A 106 -12.45 -20.92 -0.58
N ASN A 107 -11.46 -20.05 -0.80
CA ASN A 107 -10.41 -20.29 -1.81
C ASN A 107 -9.17 -20.98 -1.24
N TYR A 108 -8.88 -20.77 0.04
CA TYR A 108 -7.68 -21.30 0.68
C TYR A 108 -8.05 -22.11 1.92
N ASN A 109 -7.72 -23.40 1.91
CA ASN A 109 -7.98 -24.32 3.04
C ASN A 109 -7.06 -24.00 4.22
N ILE A 110 -7.41 -22.99 5.01
CA ILE A 110 -6.67 -22.61 6.22
C ILE A 110 -7.48 -23.02 7.44
N SER A 111 -6.82 -23.63 8.43
CA SER A 111 -7.42 -24.13 9.69
C SER A 111 -7.82 -23.01 10.68
N ILE A 112 -7.82 -21.74 10.23
CA ILE A 112 -8.15 -20.57 11.04
C ILE A 112 -9.65 -20.29 10.99
N SER A 113 -10.25 -19.97 12.16
CA SER A 113 -11.67 -19.67 12.22
C SER A 113 -12.02 -18.38 11.45
N ILE A 114 -13.17 -18.39 10.78
CA ILE A 114 -13.67 -17.24 10.02
C ILE A 114 -13.82 -15.98 10.88
N ILE A 115 -14.24 -16.13 12.14
CA ILE A 115 -14.41 -15.02 13.09
C ILE A 115 -13.07 -14.33 13.36
N PHE A 116 -12.00 -15.13 13.45
CA PHE A 116 -10.66 -14.62 13.67
C PHE A 116 -10.16 -13.80 12.47
N LEU A 117 -10.38 -14.29 11.24
CA LEU A 117 -10.06 -13.56 10.02
C LEU A 117 -10.88 -12.27 9.85
N ILE A 118 -12.19 -12.31 10.15
CA ILE A 118 -13.05 -11.12 10.18
C ILE A 118 -12.47 -10.09 11.14
N SER A 119 -12.01 -10.53 12.31
CA SER A 119 -11.42 -9.64 13.32
C SER A 119 -10.13 -8.99 12.83
N ILE A 120 -9.22 -9.75 12.19
CA ILE A 120 -7.98 -9.22 11.62
C ILE A 120 -8.30 -8.18 10.54
N THR A 121 -9.14 -8.53 9.57
CA THR A 121 -9.47 -7.65 8.44
C THR A 121 -10.16 -6.39 8.91
N PHE A 122 -11.08 -6.48 9.87
CA PHE A 122 -11.73 -5.34 10.47
C PHE A 122 -10.75 -4.42 11.19
N LEU A 123 -9.83 -4.98 11.99
CA LEU A 123 -8.79 -4.20 12.67
C LEU A 123 -7.87 -3.47 11.68
N VAL A 124 -7.46 -4.12 10.58
CA VAL A 124 -6.64 -3.50 9.54
C VAL A 124 -7.37 -2.33 8.88
N ILE A 125 -8.66 -2.47 8.56
CA ILE A 125 -9.47 -1.38 8.02
C ILE A 125 -9.56 -0.21 9.01
N LEU A 126 -9.76 -0.52 10.31
CA LEU A 126 -9.81 0.51 11.36
C LEU A 126 -8.47 1.24 11.52
N THR A 127 -7.32 0.53 11.49
CA THR A 127 -6.00 1.19 11.55
C THR A 127 -5.83 2.19 10.41
N LYS A 128 -6.28 1.85 9.20
CA LYS A 128 -6.27 2.74 8.04
C LYS A 128 -7.17 3.97 8.23
N LEU A 129 -8.37 3.77 8.77
CA LEU A 129 -9.27 4.88 9.09
C LEU A 129 -8.63 5.83 10.11
N ILE A 130 -8.08 5.29 11.21
CA ILE A 130 -7.45 6.06 12.27
C ILE A 130 -6.22 6.81 11.75
N PHE A 131 -5.40 6.16 10.90
CA PHE A 131 -4.30 6.81 10.20
C PHE A 131 -4.75 8.09 9.50
N ASN A 132 -5.83 8.04 8.72
CA ASN A 132 -6.33 9.20 7.99
C ASN A 132 -6.91 10.28 8.91
N LEU A 133 -7.60 9.90 9.97
CA LEU A 133 -8.11 10.85 10.96
C LEU A 133 -6.98 11.61 11.66
N PHE A 134 -5.91 10.93 12.07
CA PHE A 134 -4.76 11.60 12.69
C PHE A 134 -3.97 12.45 11.71
N ARG A 135 -3.85 12.01 10.45
CA ARG A 135 -3.23 12.81 9.39
C ARG A 135 -3.96 14.12 9.18
N LEU A 136 -5.30 14.11 9.17
CA LEU A 136 -6.13 15.32 9.09
C LEU A 136 -5.94 16.25 10.28
N MET A 137 -5.65 15.71 11.46
CA MET A 137 -5.32 16.51 12.67
C MET A 137 -3.88 17.02 12.69
N SER A 138 -3.10 16.79 11.64
CA SER A 138 -1.65 17.06 11.60
C SER A 138 -0.85 16.33 12.68
N LYS A 139 -1.41 15.23 13.23
CA LYS A 139 -0.76 14.37 14.21
C LYS A 139 -0.01 13.24 13.51
N PHE A 140 1.00 13.60 12.75
CA PHE A 140 1.71 12.70 11.83
C PHE A 140 2.30 11.48 12.55
N THR A 141 2.88 11.65 13.73
CA THR A 141 3.44 10.54 14.52
C THR A 141 2.37 9.50 14.87
N PHE A 142 1.24 9.93 15.43
CA PHE A 142 0.15 9.00 15.78
C PHE A 142 -0.51 8.39 14.55
N SER A 143 -0.55 9.12 13.44
CA SER A 143 -0.96 8.59 12.16
C SER A 143 -0.05 7.43 11.74
N GLN A 144 1.26 7.60 11.79
CA GLN A 144 2.21 6.54 11.44
C GLN A 144 2.19 5.37 12.43
N ILE A 145 2.01 5.61 13.72
CA ILE A 145 1.83 4.55 14.72
C ILE A 145 0.60 3.71 14.36
N ALA A 146 -0.54 4.33 14.05
CA ALA A 146 -1.76 3.60 13.69
C ALA A 146 -1.55 2.66 12.48
N LEU A 147 -0.76 3.08 11.49
CA LEU A 147 -0.56 2.30 10.26
C LEU A 147 0.58 1.30 10.32
N ASN A 148 1.65 1.60 11.06
CA ASN A 148 2.92 0.87 10.95
C ASN A 148 3.38 0.18 12.24
N PHE A 149 2.82 0.53 13.41
CA PHE A 149 3.29 -0.04 14.68
C PHE A 149 3.05 -1.55 14.77
N TRP A 150 1.94 -2.04 14.22
CA TRP A 150 1.67 -3.47 14.19
C TRP A 150 2.75 -4.28 13.44
N LYS A 151 3.35 -3.70 12.39
CA LYS A 151 4.45 -4.33 11.63
C LYS A 151 5.71 -4.44 12.47
N LEU A 152 5.99 -3.38 13.24
CA LEU A 152 7.13 -3.35 14.15
C LEU A 152 6.92 -4.34 15.31
N SER A 153 5.74 -4.36 15.91
CA SER A 153 5.36 -5.33 16.95
C SER A 153 5.43 -6.77 16.43
N LEU A 154 4.91 -7.02 15.23
CA LEU A 154 4.98 -8.30 14.55
C LEU A 154 6.44 -8.78 14.40
N PHE A 155 7.35 -7.90 13.97
CA PHE A 155 8.76 -8.23 13.80
C PHE A 155 9.37 -8.72 15.11
N PHE A 156 9.21 -7.99 16.20
CA PHE A 156 9.81 -8.38 17.48
C PHE A 156 9.23 -9.68 18.03
N VAL A 157 7.91 -9.87 17.91
CA VAL A 157 7.26 -11.09 18.39
C VAL A 157 7.69 -12.30 17.56
N LEU A 158 7.70 -12.17 16.22
CA LEU A 158 8.15 -13.25 15.35
C LEU A 158 9.63 -13.55 15.52
N LEU A 159 10.48 -12.55 15.72
CA LEU A 159 11.90 -12.76 16.02
C LEU A 159 12.08 -13.60 17.29
N ILE A 160 11.31 -13.30 18.36
CA ILE A 160 11.34 -14.10 19.59
C ILE A 160 10.84 -15.51 19.33
N LEU A 161 9.80 -15.71 18.53
CA LEU A 161 9.27 -17.03 18.18
C LEU A 161 10.29 -17.86 17.39
N VAL A 162 10.92 -17.24 16.38
CA VAL A 162 11.98 -17.87 15.58
C VAL A 162 13.17 -18.28 16.45
N LEU A 163 13.60 -17.42 17.38
CA LEU A 163 14.70 -17.75 18.29
C LEU A 163 14.37 -18.83 19.32
N ARG A 164 13.07 -19.03 19.65
CA ARG A 164 12.61 -20.03 20.61
C ARG A 164 12.19 -21.35 19.98
N LYS A 165 11.59 -21.28 18.80
CA LYS A 165 11.07 -22.42 18.05
C LYS A 165 11.87 -22.56 16.76
N ASN A 166 12.41 -23.73 16.50
CA ASN A 166 13.10 -24.00 15.22
C ASN A 166 12.13 -24.07 14.02
N VAL A 167 10.84 -24.14 14.26
CA VAL A 167 9.79 -24.21 13.24
C VAL A 167 8.70 -23.22 13.59
N VAL A 168 8.32 -22.38 12.63
CA VAL A 168 7.22 -21.42 12.73
C VAL A 168 6.13 -21.86 11.74
N ASN A 169 4.90 -22.02 12.22
CA ASN A 169 3.75 -22.35 11.38
C ASN A 169 3.03 -21.08 10.90
N LEU A 170 2.32 -21.17 9.78
CA LEU A 170 1.54 -20.04 9.23
C LEU A 170 0.50 -19.50 10.25
N GLU A 171 -0.11 -20.39 11.04
CA GLU A 171 -1.06 -20.02 12.10
C GLU A 171 -0.42 -19.17 13.20
N ASP A 172 0.83 -19.47 13.60
CA ASP A 172 1.59 -18.68 14.57
C ASP A 172 1.80 -17.25 14.02
N VAL A 173 2.11 -17.12 12.72
CA VAL A 173 2.30 -15.81 12.06
C VAL A 173 1.00 -15.01 12.04
N ILE A 174 -0.11 -15.63 11.61
CA ILE A 174 -1.41 -14.97 11.52
C ILE A 174 -1.91 -14.57 12.91
N THR A 175 -1.74 -15.41 13.91
CA THR A 175 -2.07 -15.12 15.31
C THR A 175 -1.24 -13.94 15.83
N THR A 176 0.03 -13.89 15.48
CA THR A 176 0.90 -12.76 15.86
C THR A 176 0.49 -11.46 15.17
N ILE A 177 0.03 -11.51 13.92
CA ILE A 177 -0.54 -10.34 13.23
C ILE A 177 -1.77 -9.82 13.99
N PHE A 178 -2.67 -10.69 14.41
CA PHE A 178 -3.85 -10.31 15.17
C PHE A 178 -3.49 -9.56 16.46
N TRP A 179 -2.64 -10.15 17.30
CA TRP A 179 -2.22 -9.52 18.54
C TRP A 179 -1.46 -8.21 18.34
N SER A 180 -0.64 -8.12 17.32
CA SER A 180 0.06 -6.89 16.95
C SER A 180 -0.90 -5.77 16.55
N LEU A 181 -1.98 -6.10 15.84
CA LEU A 181 -3.05 -5.16 15.50
C LEU A 181 -3.85 -4.74 16.74
N VAL A 182 -4.17 -5.67 17.64
CA VAL A 182 -4.86 -5.37 18.90
C VAL A 182 -4.04 -4.40 19.76
N ILE A 183 -2.74 -4.68 19.95
CA ILE A 183 -1.83 -3.79 20.69
C ILE A 183 -1.80 -2.39 20.04
N THR A 184 -1.70 -2.32 18.72
CA THR A 184 -1.71 -1.05 17.98
C THR A 184 -3.02 -0.27 18.24
N MET A 185 -4.16 -0.96 18.21
CA MET A 185 -5.46 -0.33 18.49
C MET A 185 -5.54 0.23 19.91
N PHE A 186 -5.06 -0.50 20.91
CA PHE A 186 -5.00 0.01 22.29
C PHE A 186 -4.18 1.30 22.41
N MET A 187 -3.04 1.38 21.74
CA MET A 187 -2.18 2.58 21.77
C MET A 187 -2.84 3.83 21.17
N VAL A 188 -3.69 3.66 20.15
CA VAL A 188 -4.27 4.80 19.43
C VAL A 188 -5.71 5.12 19.84
N PHE A 189 -6.40 4.19 20.50
CA PHE A 189 -7.84 4.30 20.81
C PHE A 189 -8.18 5.51 21.68
N GLY A 190 -7.37 5.79 22.71
CA GLY A 190 -7.58 6.92 23.63
C GLY A 190 -7.65 8.29 22.93
N LEU A 191 -7.03 8.41 21.75
CA LEU A 191 -7.00 9.65 20.98
C LEU A 191 -8.25 9.87 20.10
N LEU A 192 -9.07 8.84 19.88
CA LEU A 192 -10.33 8.93 19.12
C LEU A 192 -11.37 9.83 19.81
N LYS A 193 -11.24 10.10 21.11
CA LYS A 193 -12.07 11.07 21.84
C LYS A 193 -12.09 12.48 21.21
N LYS A 194 -11.11 12.78 20.34
CA LYS A 194 -11.03 14.06 19.62
C LYS A 194 -11.85 14.11 18.34
N VAL A 195 -12.44 13.00 17.91
CA VAL A 195 -13.34 12.94 16.76
C VAL A 195 -14.77 13.18 17.23
N LYS A 196 -15.44 14.17 16.66
CA LYS A 196 -16.83 14.53 16.97
C LYS A 196 -17.72 14.42 15.74
N PHE A 197 -18.90 13.88 15.90
CA PHE A 197 -19.91 13.78 14.87
C PHE A 197 -21.00 14.84 15.09
N ARG A 198 -21.01 15.93 14.31
CA ARG A 198 -21.92 17.07 14.58
C ARG A 198 -22.63 17.63 13.34
N SER A 199 -22.02 17.56 12.17
CA SER A 199 -22.61 18.10 10.93
C SER A 199 -23.45 17.04 10.21
N ASN A 200 -24.45 17.47 9.44
CA ASN A 200 -25.22 16.58 8.60
C ASN A 200 -24.96 16.94 7.11
N LEU A 201 -24.41 16.01 6.36
CA LEU A 201 -24.33 16.08 4.91
C LEU A 201 -25.52 15.32 4.30
N LYS A 202 -25.97 15.74 3.12
CA LYS A 202 -27.00 15.01 2.38
C LYS A 202 -26.44 13.64 1.97
N ALA A 203 -27.16 12.56 2.31
CA ALA A 203 -26.74 11.18 2.05
C ALA A 203 -26.41 10.95 0.55
N LYS A 204 -27.26 11.46 -0.36
CA LYS A 204 -27.05 11.37 -1.82
C LYS A 204 -25.67 11.88 -2.24
N ARG A 205 -25.19 13.00 -1.66
CA ARG A 205 -23.86 13.58 -1.96
C ARG A 205 -22.74 12.67 -1.45
N ILE A 206 -22.90 12.11 -0.26
CA ILE A 206 -21.92 11.20 0.35
C ILE A 206 -21.74 9.96 -0.53
N PHE A 207 -22.84 9.27 -0.89
CA PHE A 207 -22.80 8.05 -1.69
C PHE A 207 -22.26 8.30 -3.10
N SER A 208 -22.70 9.38 -3.78
CA SER A 208 -22.20 9.72 -5.12
C SER A 208 -20.68 9.95 -5.12
N GLN A 209 -20.14 10.63 -4.10
CA GLN A 209 -18.69 10.81 -3.98
C GLN A 209 -17.98 9.48 -3.67
N ALA A 210 -18.52 8.67 -2.76
CA ALA A 210 -17.93 7.40 -2.36
C ALA A 210 -17.79 6.44 -3.57
N ILE A 211 -18.81 6.34 -4.43
CA ILE A 211 -18.77 5.50 -5.63
C ILE A 211 -17.65 5.91 -6.60
N LEU A 212 -17.48 7.22 -6.85
CA LEU A 212 -16.40 7.71 -7.73
C LEU A 212 -15.01 7.35 -7.18
N PHE A 213 -14.83 7.46 -5.87
CA PHE A 213 -13.57 7.07 -5.23
C PHE A 213 -13.39 5.56 -5.19
N LEU A 214 -14.47 4.79 -5.00
CA LEU A 214 -14.43 3.34 -5.05
C LEU A 214 -13.90 2.84 -6.40
N LEU A 215 -14.40 3.39 -7.51
CA LEU A 215 -13.91 3.05 -8.85
C LEU A 215 -12.40 3.31 -9.00
N SER A 216 -11.92 4.45 -8.47
CA SER A 216 -10.49 4.76 -8.46
C SER A 216 -9.68 3.77 -7.61
N LEU A 217 -10.19 3.40 -6.45
CA LEU A 217 -9.56 2.43 -5.55
C LEU A 217 -9.51 1.03 -6.18
N ILE A 218 -10.59 0.57 -6.82
CA ILE A 218 -10.64 -0.71 -7.54
C ILE A 218 -9.55 -0.73 -8.60
N THR A 219 -9.50 0.29 -9.45
CA THR A 219 -8.52 0.38 -10.53
C THR A 219 -7.08 0.30 -10.02
N ILE A 220 -6.74 1.09 -9.00
CA ILE A 220 -5.37 1.11 -8.47
C ILE A 220 -5.02 -0.18 -7.74
N SER A 221 -5.98 -0.80 -7.07
CA SER A 221 -5.76 -2.04 -6.33
C SER A 221 -5.57 -3.23 -7.26
N LEU A 222 -6.35 -3.30 -8.35
CA LEU A 222 -6.15 -4.33 -9.38
C LEU A 222 -4.75 -4.25 -9.98
N ILE A 223 -4.24 -3.06 -10.26
CA ILE A 223 -2.91 -2.88 -10.83
C ILE A 223 -1.79 -3.16 -9.80
N ASN A 224 -2.04 -2.90 -8.51
CA ASN A 224 -1.04 -3.09 -7.47
C ASN A 224 -0.95 -4.50 -6.92
N PHE A 225 -2.03 -5.26 -6.95
CA PHE A 225 -2.15 -6.56 -6.30
C PHE A 225 -2.64 -7.67 -7.22
N GLY A 226 -3.17 -7.33 -8.40
CA GLY A 226 -3.72 -8.31 -9.35
C GLY A 226 -2.68 -9.30 -9.88
N ASP A 227 -1.42 -8.87 -9.97
CA ASP A 227 -0.29 -9.72 -10.36
C ASP A 227 -0.16 -10.95 -9.45
N ARG A 228 -0.31 -10.79 -8.16
CA ARG A 228 -0.14 -11.88 -7.18
C ARG A 228 -1.26 -12.91 -7.28
N PHE A 229 -2.51 -12.45 -7.43
CA PHE A 229 -3.64 -13.35 -7.68
C PHE A 229 -3.52 -14.07 -9.02
N PHE A 230 -3.01 -13.38 -10.05
CA PHE A 230 -2.76 -13.98 -11.34
C PHE A 230 -1.67 -15.06 -11.28
N ILE A 231 -0.53 -14.75 -10.62
CA ILE A 231 0.59 -15.69 -10.48
C ILE A 231 0.17 -16.90 -9.65
N GLU A 232 -0.55 -16.68 -8.55
CA GLU A 232 -1.09 -17.77 -7.74
C GLU A 232 -2.00 -18.69 -8.56
N SER A 233 -2.95 -18.12 -9.29
CA SER A 233 -3.92 -18.92 -10.07
C SER A 233 -3.30 -19.65 -11.27
N ARG A 234 -2.19 -19.12 -11.83
CA ARG A 234 -1.55 -19.66 -13.04
C ARG A 234 -0.39 -20.59 -12.73
N PHE A 235 0.41 -20.28 -11.74
CA PHE A 235 1.67 -20.96 -11.44
C PHE A 235 1.65 -21.65 -10.07
N GLY A 236 0.68 -21.35 -9.21
CA GLY A 236 0.54 -21.95 -7.88
C GLY A 236 1.15 -21.12 -6.74
N LEU A 237 0.95 -21.63 -5.52
CA LEU A 237 1.35 -20.93 -4.29
C LEU A 237 2.87 -20.89 -4.10
N GLU A 238 3.58 -21.92 -4.48
CA GLU A 238 5.04 -21.99 -4.34
C GLU A 238 5.73 -20.95 -5.19
N GLU A 239 5.34 -20.83 -6.46
CA GLU A 239 5.83 -19.81 -7.39
C GLU A 239 5.42 -18.39 -6.96
N LEU A 240 4.24 -18.23 -6.38
CA LEU A 240 3.85 -16.97 -5.77
C LEU A 240 4.76 -16.61 -4.60
N GLY A 241 5.10 -17.56 -3.73
CA GLY A 241 6.03 -17.35 -2.62
C GLY A 241 7.40 -16.88 -3.13
N TYR A 242 7.91 -17.56 -4.15
CA TYR A 242 9.15 -17.18 -4.81
C TYR A 242 9.10 -15.76 -5.38
N TYR A 243 8.10 -15.45 -6.17
CA TYR A 243 7.87 -14.10 -6.71
C TYR A 243 7.75 -13.04 -5.60
N PHE A 244 7.04 -13.34 -4.51
CA PHE A 244 6.86 -12.42 -3.40
C PHE A 244 8.17 -12.10 -2.68
N PHE A 245 9.09 -13.06 -2.57
CA PHE A 245 10.43 -12.83 -2.04
C PHE A 245 11.18 -11.81 -2.89
N PHE A 246 11.20 -11.98 -4.23
CA PHE A 246 11.85 -11.04 -5.13
C PHE A 246 11.21 -9.65 -5.15
N ILE A 247 9.87 -9.57 -5.05
CA ILE A 247 9.17 -8.29 -4.87
C ILE A 247 9.67 -7.56 -3.62
N ASN A 248 9.82 -8.27 -2.52
CA ASN A 248 10.28 -7.64 -1.27
C ASN A 248 11.72 -7.15 -1.41
N LEU A 249 12.61 -7.90 -2.06
CA LEU A 249 14.00 -7.49 -2.23
C LEU A 249 14.15 -6.32 -3.22
N PHE A 250 13.50 -6.38 -4.38
CA PHE A 250 13.80 -5.48 -5.50
C PHE A 250 12.75 -4.40 -5.76
N LEU A 251 11.48 -4.67 -5.49
CA LEU A 251 10.41 -3.70 -5.75
C LEU A 251 10.03 -2.89 -4.50
N PHE A 252 10.01 -3.52 -3.33
CA PHE A 252 9.59 -2.88 -2.07
C PHE A 252 10.42 -1.62 -1.72
N PRO A 253 11.76 -1.58 -1.91
CA PRO A 253 12.53 -0.36 -1.69
C PRO A 253 12.04 0.82 -2.52
N PHE A 254 11.64 0.60 -3.79
CA PHE A 254 11.02 1.65 -4.61
C PHE A 254 9.65 2.09 -4.09
N VAL A 255 8.84 1.16 -3.56
CA VAL A 255 7.53 1.48 -2.97
C VAL A 255 7.67 2.40 -1.75
N LEU A 256 8.73 2.27 -0.96
CA LEU A 256 9.04 3.19 0.13
C LEU A 256 9.31 4.61 -0.37
N PHE A 257 10.18 4.76 -1.37
CA PHE A 257 10.44 6.06 -1.99
C PHE A 257 9.20 6.62 -2.69
N GLN A 258 8.41 5.78 -3.35
CA GLN A 258 7.13 6.16 -3.95
C GLN A 258 6.20 6.81 -2.93
N SER A 259 6.08 6.22 -1.75
CA SER A 259 5.26 6.74 -0.65
C SER A 259 5.76 8.11 -0.17
N TYR A 260 7.07 8.29 -0.07
CA TYR A 260 7.69 9.56 0.31
C TYR A 260 7.47 10.66 -0.75
N ILE A 261 7.66 10.34 -2.03
CA ILE A 261 7.41 11.25 -3.15
C ILE A 261 5.94 11.68 -3.14
N GLY A 262 5.01 10.73 -3.06
CA GLY A 262 3.58 11.00 -3.01
C GLY A 262 3.20 11.95 -1.88
N PHE A 263 3.81 11.78 -0.72
CA PHE A 263 3.55 12.62 0.45
C PHE A 263 4.09 14.06 0.26
N LYS A 264 5.31 14.20 -0.25
CA LYS A 264 6.00 15.50 -0.39
C LYS A 264 5.50 16.30 -1.59
N GLU A 265 5.39 15.65 -2.74
CA GLU A 265 5.18 16.34 -4.01
C GLU A 265 3.74 16.80 -4.20
N ILE A 266 2.75 16.12 -3.61
CA ILE A 266 1.35 16.59 -3.65
C ILE A 266 1.20 17.99 -3.03
N VAL A 267 1.93 18.28 -1.95
CA VAL A 267 1.91 19.59 -1.29
C VAL A 267 2.62 20.61 -2.17
N SER A 268 3.77 20.27 -2.74
CA SER A 268 4.53 21.13 -3.65
C SER A 268 3.70 21.56 -4.86
N PHE A 269 3.03 20.62 -5.54
CA PHE A 269 2.19 20.90 -6.70
C PHE A 269 0.89 21.64 -6.35
N LYS A 270 0.36 21.43 -5.15
CA LYS A 270 -0.82 22.18 -4.69
C LYS A 270 -0.52 23.66 -4.45
N LEU A 271 0.71 23.99 -4.06
CA LEU A 271 1.16 25.37 -3.83
C LEU A 271 1.54 26.09 -5.13
N SER A 272 2.21 25.39 -6.03
CA SER A 272 2.73 25.98 -7.27
C SER A 272 2.88 24.89 -8.35
N TYR A 273 1.78 24.59 -9.06
CA TYR A 273 1.87 23.72 -10.24
C TYR A 273 2.42 24.54 -11.42
N ASN A 274 3.44 23.98 -12.09
CA ASN A 274 4.00 24.49 -13.33
C ASN A 274 4.55 23.28 -14.11
N HIS A 275 4.27 23.21 -15.41
CA HIS A 275 4.71 22.13 -16.28
C HIS A 275 6.25 21.98 -16.31
N ASN A 276 6.99 23.10 -16.38
CA ASN A 276 8.45 23.06 -16.37
C ASN A 276 8.99 22.45 -15.07
N LEU A 277 8.37 22.77 -13.94
CA LEU A 277 8.69 22.16 -12.65
C LEU A 277 8.41 20.64 -12.66
N LEU A 278 7.27 20.23 -13.23
CA LEU A 278 6.93 18.82 -13.37
C LEU A 278 7.99 18.08 -14.20
N VAL A 279 8.37 18.62 -15.38
CA VAL A 279 9.38 18.01 -16.25
C VAL A 279 10.76 17.92 -15.58
N GLN A 280 11.19 18.96 -14.86
CA GLN A 280 12.44 18.95 -14.10
C GLN A 280 12.43 17.87 -13.01
N LYS A 281 11.33 17.75 -12.26
CA LYS A 281 11.18 16.72 -11.22
C LYS A 281 11.11 15.31 -11.83
N LEU A 282 10.44 15.14 -12.99
CA LEU A 282 10.43 13.86 -13.71
C LEU A 282 11.83 13.42 -14.11
N LYS A 283 12.64 14.32 -14.69
CA LYS A 283 14.04 14.02 -15.05
C LYS A 283 14.86 13.64 -13.82
N SER A 284 14.70 14.37 -12.71
CA SER A 284 15.40 14.08 -11.45
C SER A 284 15.01 12.73 -10.86
N ILE A 285 13.71 12.43 -10.77
CA ILE A 285 13.22 11.16 -10.24
C ILE A 285 13.67 10.00 -11.13
N LEU A 286 13.58 10.13 -12.44
CA LEU A 286 14.06 9.10 -13.37
C LEU A 286 15.55 8.82 -13.16
N LYS A 287 16.38 9.87 -13.10
CA LYS A 287 17.83 9.76 -12.84
C LYS A 287 18.12 9.04 -11.52
N TYR A 288 17.50 9.49 -10.42
CA TYR A 288 17.74 8.91 -9.10
C TYR A 288 17.17 7.50 -8.95
N SER A 289 16.05 7.18 -9.58
CA SER A 289 15.49 5.83 -9.55
C SER A 289 16.33 4.83 -10.36
N ILE A 290 16.91 5.23 -11.50
CA ILE A 290 17.85 4.39 -12.24
C ILE A 290 19.12 4.15 -11.44
N LEU A 291 19.73 5.20 -10.86
CA LEU A 291 20.91 5.07 -10.01
C LEU A 291 20.63 4.16 -8.80
N PHE A 292 19.47 4.28 -8.20
CA PHE A 292 19.05 3.42 -7.10
C PHE A 292 18.85 1.97 -7.55
N GLY A 293 18.29 1.73 -8.76
CA GLY A 293 18.17 0.40 -9.34
C GLY A 293 19.53 -0.25 -9.57
N ILE A 294 20.51 0.50 -10.11
CA ILE A 294 21.89 0.02 -10.28
C ILE A 294 22.51 -0.31 -8.92
N PHE A 295 22.30 0.53 -7.92
CA PHE A 295 22.79 0.27 -6.56
C PHE A 295 22.19 -1.02 -5.99
N LEU A 296 20.86 -1.22 -6.10
CA LEU A 296 20.21 -2.44 -5.63
C LEU A 296 20.75 -3.68 -6.35
N LEU A 297 20.95 -3.60 -7.66
CA LEU A 297 21.50 -4.70 -8.44
C LEU A 297 22.94 -5.03 -7.99
N SER A 298 23.80 -4.03 -7.86
CA SER A 298 25.17 -4.22 -7.40
C SER A 298 25.23 -4.76 -5.96
N PHE A 299 24.34 -4.28 -5.09
CA PHE A 299 24.24 -4.74 -3.70
C PHE A 299 23.76 -6.19 -3.63
N SER A 300 22.79 -6.60 -4.47
CA SER A 300 22.31 -7.98 -4.49
C SER A 300 23.41 -8.95 -4.96
N PHE A 301 24.20 -8.60 -5.96
CA PHE A 301 25.35 -9.43 -6.37
C PHE A 301 26.41 -9.55 -5.26
N PHE A 302 26.63 -8.47 -4.51
CA PHE A 302 27.54 -8.53 -3.36
C PHE A 302 27.03 -9.46 -2.26
N VAL A 303 25.71 -9.43 -1.99
CA VAL A 303 25.06 -10.30 -1.00
C VAL A 303 25.04 -11.76 -1.43
N ASP A 304 24.83 -12.01 -2.72
CA ASP A 304 24.87 -13.32 -3.33
C ASP A 304 26.27 -13.94 -3.24
N TYR A 305 27.31 -13.14 -3.55
CA TYR A 305 28.71 -13.55 -3.38
C TYR A 305 29.06 -13.94 -1.92
N LEU A 306 28.37 -13.38 -0.95
CA LEU A 306 28.53 -13.72 0.47
C LEU A 306 27.69 -14.95 0.90
N GLU A 307 26.97 -15.59 -0.02
CA GLU A 307 26.12 -16.76 0.23
C GLU A 307 25.06 -16.51 1.34
N PHE A 308 24.58 -15.27 1.46
CA PHE A 308 23.60 -14.89 2.49
C PHE A 308 22.21 -15.51 2.25
N TYR A 309 21.90 -15.87 1.00
CA TYR A 309 20.62 -16.45 0.62
C TYR A 309 20.80 -17.86 0.04
N SER A 310 19.84 -18.72 0.29
CA SER A 310 19.76 -20.05 -0.33
C SER A 310 19.27 -20.03 -1.79
N ILE A 311 19.13 -18.85 -2.39
CA ILE A 311 18.65 -18.67 -3.77
C ILE A 311 19.77 -18.04 -4.59
N ASP A 312 20.06 -18.64 -5.74
CA ASP A 312 20.96 -18.08 -6.75
C ASP A 312 20.29 -16.87 -7.43
N LEU A 313 20.80 -15.67 -7.14
CA LEU A 313 20.30 -14.43 -7.72
C LEU A 313 20.69 -14.30 -9.20
N PHE A 314 21.79 -14.92 -9.63
CA PHE A 314 22.23 -14.89 -11.03
C PHE A 314 21.29 -15.66 -11.95
N GLU A 315 20.78 -16.81 -11.52
CA GLU A 315 19.78 -17.57 -12.29
C GLU A 315 18.50 -16.77 -12.51
N ASN A 316 18.22 -15.80 -11.63
CA ASN A 316 17.01 -14.98 -11.62
C ASN A 316 17.21 -13.54 -12.14
N LEU A 317 18.35 -13.28 -12.78
CA LEU A 317 18.74 -11.93 -13.21
C LEU A 317 17.68 -11.25 -14.07
N GLU A 318 17.04 -11.99 -14.98
CA GLU A 318 16.01 -11.43 -15.86
C GLU A 318 14.81 -10.93 -15.05
N MET A 319 14.31 -11.71 -14.09
CA MET A 319 13.22 -11.31 -13.22
C MET A 319 13.61 -10.11 -12.35
N ILE A 320 14.83 -10.09 -11.81
CA ILE A 320 15.36 -8.98 -11.00
C ILE A 320 15.38 -7.69 -11.80
N LEU A 321 15.94 -7.72 -13.04
CA LEU A 321 15.98 -6.57 -13.92
C LEU A 321 14.58 -6.04 -14.23
N MET A 322 13.63 -6.92 -14.54
CA MET A 322 12.23 -6.52 -14.78
C MET A 322 11.57 -5.89 -13.55
N LEU A 323 11.82 -6.40 -12.34
CA LEU A 323 11.31 -5.80 -11.10
C LEU A 323 11.90 -4.41 -10.83
N ILE A 324 13.19 -4.21 -11.10
CA ILE A 324 13.86 -2.91 -11.01
C ILE A 324 13.23 -1.93 -12.01
N VAL A 325 13.05 -2.33 -13.28
CA VAL A 325 12.38 -1.50 -14.30
C VAL A 325 10.97 -1.14 -13.87
N LEU A 326 10.20 -2.11 -13.36
CA LEU A 326 8.87 -1.87 -12.80
C LEU A 326 8.92 -0.85 -11.65
N GLY A 327 9.91 -0.94 -10.76
CA GLY A 327 10.15 0.01 -9.68
C GLY A 327 10.38 1.43 -10.19
N VAL A 328 11.23 1.60 -11.21
CA VAL A 328 11.49 2.89 -11.86
C VAL A 328 10.21 3.49 -12.46
N VAL A 329 9.42 2.70 -13.18
CA VAL A 329 8.15 3.16 -13.78
C VAL A 329 7.15 3.56 -12.69
N LYS A 330 7.05 2.80 -11.60
CA LYS A 330 6.19 3.15 -10.45
C LYS A 330 6.63 4.45 -9.76
N MET A 331 7.93 4.75 -9.70
CA MET A 331 8.45 6.02 -9.18
C MET A 331 8.00 7.21 -10.03
N VAL A 332 8.11 7.09 -11.36
CA VAL A 332 7.62 8.10 -12.32
C VAL A 332 6.11 8.30 -12.14
N TYR A 333 5.36 7.19 -12.07
CA TYR A 333 3.91 7.24 -11.83
C TYR A 333 3.55 7.98 -10.53
N SER A 334 4.32 7.76 -9.46
CA SER A 334 4.04 8.41 -8.17
C SER A 334 4.10 9.95 -8.27
N LEU A 335 5.06 10.49 -9.00
CA LEU A 335 5.15 11.94 -9.24
C LEU A 335 3.95 12.45 -10.05
N LEU A 336 3.61 11.78 -11.16
CA LEU A 336 2.46 12.12 -11.99
C LEU A 336 1.16 12.06 -11.20
N SER A 337 1.00 11.01 -10.38
CA SER A 337 -0.15 10.84 -9.49
C SER A 337 -0.23 11.96 -8.45
N SER A 338 0.90 12.42 -7.92
CA SER A 338 0.95 13.53 -6.96
C SER A 338 0.56 14.85 -7.60
N ALA A 339 1.05 15.13 -8.80
CA ALA A 339 0.67 16.32 -9.57
C ALA A 339 -0.83 16.30 -9.88
N MET A 340 -1.33 15.17 -10.38
CA MET A 340 -2.73 14.99 -10.68
C MET A 340 -3.62 15.12 -9.45
N GLY A 341 -3.23 14.52 -8.32
CA GLY A 341 -3.96 14.63 -7.06
C GLY A 341 -4.05 16.07 -6.52
N ALA A 342 -3.10 16.93 -6.90
CA ALA A 342 -3.07 18.32 -6.51
C ALA A 342 -4.04 19.22 -7.33
N ILE A 343 -4.18 18.96 -8.65
CA ILE A 343 -4.88 19.87 -9.58
C ILE A 343 -6.17 19.27 -10.18
N CYS A 344 -6.37 17.97 -10.10
CA CYS A 344 -7.44 17.26 -10.80
C CYS A 344 -8.84 17.62 -10.30
N ASP A 345 -9.76 17.90 -11.23
CA ASP A 345 -11.18 18.01 -10.98
C ASP A 345 -11.88 16.62 -11.07
N ASN A 346 -13.18 16.59 -10.74
CA ASN A 346 -13.94 15.33 -10.77
C ASN A 346 -14.12 14.77 -12.20
N LYS A 347 -14.20 15.64 -13.22
CA LYS A 347 -14.36 15.20 -14.62
C LYS A 347 -13.07 14.58 -15.14
N MET A 348 -11.94 15.20 -14.84
CA MET A 348 -10.63 14.68 -15.20
C MET A 348 -10.33 13.36 -14.51
N LEU A 349 -10.65 13.24 -13.21
CA LEU A 349 -10.51 12.01 -12.44
C LEU A 349 -11.34 10.87 -13.06
N PHE A 350 -12.59 11.17 -13.45
CA PHE A 350 -13.45 10.18 -14.12
C PHE A 350 -12.86 9.70 -15.44
N LYS A 351 -12.39 10.63 -16.31
CA LYS A 351 -11.75 10.27 -17.59
C LYS A 351 -10.53 9.38 -17.39
N ILE A 352 -9.65 9.72 -16.44
CA ILE A 352 -8.45 8.94 -16.16
C ILE A 352 -8.79 7.54 -15.66
N ASN A 353 -9.77 7.42 -14.77
CA ASN A 353 -10.22 6.13 -14.28
C ASN A 353 -10.82 5.30 -15.43
N LEU A 354 -11.62 5.90 -16.29
CA LEU A 354 -12.21 5.23 -17.46
C LEU A 354 -11.12 4.69 -18.39
N TYR A 355 -10.13 5.52 -18.77
CA TYR A 355 -9.02 5.08 -19.62
C TYR A 355 -8.17 3.99 -18.95
N SER A 356 -7.95 4.10 -17.62
CA SER A 356 -7.22 3.07 -16.87
C SER A 356 -7.99 1.75 -16.84
N ILE A 357 -9.32 1.77 -16.64
CA ILE A 357 -10.16 0.58 -16.65
C ILE A 357 -10.16 -0.07 -18.04
N ILE A 358 -10.32 0.73 -19.10
CA ILE A 358 -10.27 0.21 -20.49
C ILE A 358 -8.91 -0.45 -20.75
N SER A 359 -7.81 0.18 -20.34
CA SER A 359 -6.45 -0.40 -20.50
C SER A 359 -6.32 -1.75 -19.78
N ILE A 360 -6.86 -1.86 -18.56
CA ILE A 360 -6.87 -3.12 -17.78
C ILE A 360 -7.70 -4.18 -18.51
N LEU A 361 -8.92 -3.84 -18.95
CA LEU A 361 -9.82 -4.78 -19.63
C LEU A 361 -9.25 -5.33 -20.94
N ILE A 362 -8.44 -4.52 -21.64
CA ILE A 362 -7.75 -4.96 -22.86
C ILE A 362 -6.54 -5.83 -22.51
N LEU A 363 -5.77 -5.46 -21.49
CA LEU A 363 -4.51 -6.14 -21.18
C LEU A 363 -4.69 -7.43 -20.39
N ILE A 364 -5.72 -7.56 -19.54
CA ILE A 364 -5.95 -8.79 -18.76
C ILE A 364 -6.06 -10.04 -19.66
N PRO A 365 -6.90 -10.07 -20.73
CA PRO A 365 -6.96 -11.21 -21.63
C PRO A 365 -5.63 -11.50 -22.31
N VAL A 366 -4.88 -10.45 -22.70
CA VAL A 366 -3.55 -10.59 -23.33
C VAL A 366 -2.56 -11.22 -22.33
N ILE A 367 -2.53 -10.72 -21.10
CA ILE A 367 -1.71 -11.29 -20.03
C ILE A 367 -2.08 -12.76 -19.83
N TYR A 368 -3.37 -13.07 -19.67
CA TYR A 368 -3.84 -14.43 -19.44
C TYR A 368 -3.41 -15.41 -20.54
N TYR A 369 -3.45 -14.97 -21.78
CA TYR A 369 -3.14 -15.83 -22.93
C TYR A 369 -1.64 -15.99 -23.14
N TYR A 370 -0.85 -14.92 -23.00
CA TYR A 370 0.56 -14.91 -23.37
C TYR A 370 1.54 -15.09 -22.19
N SER A 371 1.11 -14.99 -20.94
CA SER A 371 2.01 -15.18 -19.80
C SER A 371 2.33 -16.66 -19.58
N SER A 372 3.42 -17.11 -20.14
CA SER A 372 3.96 -18.47 -19.95
C SER A 372 4.93 -18.55 -18.76
N THR A 373 5.50 -17.42 -18.33
CA THR A 373 6.43 -17.33 -17.18
C THR A 373 6.11 -16.11 -16.32
N ILE A 374 6.64 -16.11 -15.09
CA ILE A 374 6.53 -14.96 -14.16
C ILE A 374 7.18 -13.72 -14.78
N THR A 375 8.33 -13.86 -15.42
CA THR A 375 9.05 -12.75 -16.06
C THR A 375 8.21 -12.06 -17.14
N ILE A 376 7.53 -12.83 -18.00
CA ILE A 376 6.61 -12.29 -19.01
C ILE A 376 5.43 -11.56 -18.34
N THR A 377 4.91 -12.11 -17.24
CA THR A 377 3.86 -11.44 -16.46
C THR A 377 4.33 -10.06 -15.95
N ILE A 378 5.55 -9.97 -15.42
CA ILE A 378 6.13 -8.70 -14.95
C ILE A 378 6.30 -7.72 -16.13
N MET A 379 6.72 -8.19 -17.31
CA MET A 379 6.84 -7.36 -18.51
C MET A 379 5.49 -6.72 -18.88
N PHE A 380 4.40 -7.47 -18.85
CA PHE A 380 3.06 -6.91 -19.08
C PHE A 380 2.63 -5.90 -18.01
N LEU A 381 3.02 -6.13 -16.76
CA LEU A 381 2.80 -5.15 -15.70
C LEU A 381 3.55 -3.84 -15.94
N ILE A 382 4.80 -3.91 -16.42
CA ILE A 382 5.57 -2.73 -16.82
C ILE A 382 4.82 -1.96 -17.91
N VAL A 383 4.33 -2.65 -18.94
CA VAL A 383 3.53 -2.05 -20.02
C VAL A 383 2.28 -1.36 -19.46
N LEU A 384 1.55 -2.03 -18.56
CA LEU A 384 0.35 -1.48 -17.94
C LEU A 384 0.64 -0.19 -17.14
N TRP A 385 1.69 -0.21 -16.33
CA TRP A 385 2.11 0.97 -15.57
C TRP A 385 2.61 2.09 -16.48
N PHE A 386 3.32 1.76 -17.55
CA PHE A 386 3.80 2.73 -18.53
C PHE A 386 2.65 3.41 -19.29
N ILE A 387 1.66 2.64 -19.77
CA ILE A 387 0.43 3.19 -20.38
C ILE A 387 -0.25 4.16 -19.43
N ARG A 388 -0.33 3.80 -18.16
CA ARG A 388 -0.91 4.66 -17.13
C ARG A 388 -0.11 5.95 -16.95
N CYS A 389 1.22 5.90 -16.94
CA CYS A 389 2.07 7.09 -16.91
C CYS A 389 1.79 8.01 -18.11
N VAL A 390 1.66 7.45 -19.31
CA VAL A 390 1.37 8.21 -20.54
C VAL A 390 -0.01 8.88 -20.46
N ILE A 391 -1.05 8.15 -20.00
CA ILE A 391 -2.42 8.69 -19.83
C ILE A 391 -2.37 9.90 -18.88
N TRP A 392 -1.72 9.74 -17.72
CA TRP A 392 -1.66 10.79 -16.71
C TRP A 392 -0.85 12.00 -17.18
N TYR A 393 0.29 11.78 -17.83
CA TYR A 393 1.10 12.85 -18.39
C TYR A 393 0.35 13.64 -19.46
N LYS A 394 -0.35 12.97 -20.40
CA LYS A 394 -1.18 13.65 -21.41
C LYS A 394 -2.30 14.49 -20.79
N GLN A 395 -2.95 14.00 -19.74
CA GLN A 395 -4.00 14.76 -19.05
C GLN A 395 -3.45 16.00 -18.30
N LEU A 396 -2.22 15.90 -17.75
CA LEU A 396 -1.54 17.04 -17.14
C LEU A 396 -1.16 18.12 -18.16
N LEU A 397 -0.74 17.72 -19.36
CA LEU A 397 -0.48 18.66 -20.48
C LEU A 397 -1.74 19.42 -20.91
N LEU A 398 -2.89 18.74 -20.99
CA LEU A 398 -4.16 19.34 -21.37
C LEU A 398 -4.75 20.28 -20.32
N TYR A 399 -4.27 20.23 -19.09
CA TYR A 399 -4.73 21.10 -18.00
C TYR A 399 -4.15 22.52 -18.10
N GLU A 400 -2.96 22.70 -18.67
CA GLU A 400 -2.30 24.02 -18.85
C GLU A 400 -2.78 24.77 -20.09
N ASN A 401 -3.32 24.08 -21.09
CA ASN A 401 -3.89 24.66 -22.30
C ASN A 401 -5.39 24.91 -22.14
#